data_115d802763fa81d26b97cc4fee9c8dbe
#
_entry.id   115d802763fa81d26b97cc4fee9c8dbe
#
_cell.length_a   1.000
_cell.length_b   1.000
_cell.length_c   1.000
_cell.angle_alpha   90.00
_cell.angle_beta   90.00
_cell.angle_gamma   90.00
#
_symmetry.space_group_name_H-M   'P 1'
#
loop_
_entity.id
_entity.type
_entity.pdbx_description
1 polymer ?
#
loop_
_entity_poly.entity_id
_entity_poly.type
_entity_poly.pdbx_seq_one_letter_code
_entity_poly.pdbx_strand_id
1 'polypeptide(L)'
;MSAPTTVRSDEDIQRDVLEELSWEAEVQPNEIGVAVKDSIVTLTGRVDSFTKKWAAERAAQRVRGVAAVANDIEVRLPGSAERTDTDIAAAATRALDWDAMIPPGSVKVSVSKGWVTLEGTVEWQFQRRSAERAVRRLTGVRGVTNLITVKPKVQPAESELKRRIEDALVRNAETDADRIKVDVDGGKVILDGHVRSWAERDAAERAAWSAPGVTEVVNRITVHF
;
A
#
# COMPACT_ATOMS: atom_id res chain seq x y z
N MET A 1 0.10 6.61 36.00
CA MET A 1 -0.22 7.99 35.57
C MET A 1 -0.14 8.01 34.02
N SER A 2 -1.28 7.95 33.33
CA SER A 2 -1.33 8.05 31.87
C SER A 2 -0.99 9.48 31.47
N ALA A 3 0.07 9.65 30.68
CA ALA A 3 0.34 10.94 30.06
C ALA A 3 -0.87 11.35 29.20
N PRO A 4 -1.29 12.61 29.21
CA PRO A 4 -2.36 13.06 28.36
C PRO A 4 -1.98 12.81 26.89
N THR A 5 -2.78 12.08 26.17
CA THR A 5 -2.65 11.94 24.72
C THR A 5 -2.94 13.30 24.12
N THR A 6 -1.90 14.07 23.85
CA THR A 6 -2.05 15.39 23.22
C THR A 6 -2.50 15.13 21.80
N VAL A 7 -3.78 15.39 21.52
CA VAL A 7 -4.31 15.38 20.16
C VAL A 7 -3.49 16.43 19.38
N ARG A 8 -2.80 15.99 18.33
CA ARG A 8 -2.00 16.89 17.48
C ARG A 8 -2.94 17.81 16.69
N SER A 9 -2.55 19.07 16.57
CA SER A 9 -3.31 20.01 15.74
C SER A 9 -3.16 19.69 14.26
N ASP A 10 -4.14 20.07 13.46
CA ASP A 10 -4.08 19.95 12.00
C ASP A 10 -2.89 20.72 11.42
N GLU A 11 -2.53 21.85 12.04
CA GLU A 11 -1.36 22.67 11.66
C GLU A 11 -0.03 21.93 11.91
N ASP A 12 0.09 21.23 13.06
CA ASP A 12 1.27 20.42 13.34
C ASP A 12 1.41 19.26 12.38
N ILE A 13 0.29 18.58 12.06
CA ILE A 13 0.27 17.49 11.08
C ILE A 13 0.65 18.01 9.69
N GLN A 14 0.10 19.17 9.28
CA GLN A 14 0.41 19.77 7.98
C GLN A 14 1.89 20.10 7.86
N ARG A 15 2.48 20.73 8.89
CA ARG A 15 3.90 21.06 8.93
C ARG A 15 4.76 19.80 8.78
N ASP A 16 4.45 18.76 9.55
CA ASP A 16 5.22 17.53 9.54
C ASP A 16 5.06 16.75 8.23
N VAL A 17 3.89 16.80 7.58
CA VAL A 17 3.69 16.23 6.24
C VAL A 17 4.53 16.98 5.21
N LEU A 18 4.59 18.31 5.27
CA LEU A 18 5.43 19.11 4.38
C LEU A 18 6.91 18.80 4.61
N GLU A 19 7.33 18.63 5.85
CA GLU A 19 8.69 18.24 6.19
C GLU A 19 9.00 16.83 5.67
N GLU A 20 8.13 15.84 5.89
CA GLU A 20 8.30 14.48 5.40
C GLU A 20 8.37 14.41 3.87
N LEU A 21 7.55 15.20 3.16
CA LEU A 21 7.64 15.33 1.70
C LEU A 21 8.97 15.93 1.24
N SER A 22 9.58 16.82 2.02
CA SER A 22 10.88 17.39 1.71
C SER A 22 12.04 16.39 1.85
N TRP A 23 11.88 15.38 2.67
CA TRP A 23 12.83 14.27 2.85
C TRP A 23 12.66 13.16 1.81
N GLU A 24 11.53 13.14 1.08
CA GLU A 24 11.28 12.12 0.06
C GLU A 24 11.98 12.47 -1.25
N ALA A 25 13.06 11.77 -1.55
CA ALA A 25 13.91 12.07 -2.70
C ALA A 25 13.20 11.96 -4.08
N GLU A 26 12.12 11.18 -4.15
CA GLU A 26 11.34 11.03 -5.38
C GLU A 26 10.32 12.16 -5.58
N VAL A 27 10.13 13.05 -4.60
CA VAL A 27 9.10 14.10 -4.60
C VAL A 27 9.74 15.48 -4.61
N GLN A 28 9.15 16.41 -5.38
CA GLN A 28 9.50 17.83 -5.30
C GLN A 28 8.42 18.56 -4.48
N PRO A 29 8.72 19.02 -3.25
CA PRO A 29 7.71 19.54 -2.32
C PRO A 29 6.92 20.73 -2.89
N ASN A 30 7.51 21.54 -3.75
CA ASN A 30 6.88 22.68 -4.39
C ASN A 30 5.82 22.33 -5.46
N GLU A 31 5.77 21.06 -5.87
CA GLU A 31 4.75 20.54 -6.80
C GLU A 31 3.49 20.05 -6.09
N ILE A 32 3.52 19.93 -4.74
CA ILE A 32 2.47 19.31 -3.95
C ILE A 32 1.94 20.26 -2.89
N GLY A 33 0.66 20.55 -2.96
CA GLY A 33 -0.09 21.24 -1.91
C GLY A 33 -0.59 20.27 -0.85
N VAL A 34 -0.50 20.68 0.41
CA VAL A 34 -0.95 19.88 1.56
C VAL A 34 -1.98 20.69 2.34
N ALA A 35 -3.15 20.14 2.54
CA ALA A 35 -4.16 20.66 3.46
C ALA A 35 -4.52 19.56 4.46
N VAL A 36 -4.77 19.95 5.70
CA VAL A 36 -5.19 19.01 6.76
C VAL A 36 -6.46 19.52 7.41
N LYS A 37 -7.43 18.64 7.59
CA LYS A 37 -8.66 18.91 8.30
C LYS A 37 -9.10 17.64 9.03
N ASP A 38 -9.36 17.74 10.32
CA ASP A 38 -9.78 16.63 11.18
C ASP A 38 -8.80 15.44 11.06
N SER A 39 -7.48 15.71 11.04
CA SER A 39 -6.40 14.72 10.81
C SER A 39 -6.45 14.02 9.43
N ILE A 40 -7.27 14.47 8.51
CA ILE A 40 -7.31 13.99 7.12
C ILE A 40 -6.43 14.90 6.26
N VAL A 41 -5.41 14.29 5.66
CA VAL A 41 -4.48 14.97 4.75
C VAL A 41 -5.02 14.93 3.33
N THR A 42 -5.12 16.09 2.69
CA THR A 42 -5.43 16.19 1.25
C THR A 42 -4.17 16.65 0.53
N LEU A 43 -3.68 15.80 -0.39
CA LEU A 43 -2.57 16.09 -1.28
C LEU A 43 -3.10 16.53 -2.63
N THR A 44 -2.69 17.71 -3.10
CA THR A 44 -3.07 18.27 -4.41
C THR A 44 -1.83 18.66 -5.19
N GLY A 45 -1.97 18.86 -6.49
CA GLY A 45 -0.87 19.32 -7.34
C GLY A 45 -0.65 18.45 -8.56
N ARG A 46 0.54 18.55 -9.17
CA ARG A 46 0.86 17.84 -10.42
C ARG A 46 2.25 17.28 -10.33
N VAL A 47 2.38 16.01 -10.73
CA VAL A 47 3.66 15.31 -10.79
C VAL A 47 3.85 14.69 -12.18
N ASP A 48 5.09 14.42 -12.54
CA ASP A 48 5.48 13.89 -13.85
C ASP A 48 5.45 12.35 -13.94
N SER A 49 5.14 11.66 -12.84
CA SER A 49 5.08 10.19 -12.81
C SER A 49 4.13 9.67 -11.72
N PHE A 50 3.58 8.48 -11.96
CA PHE A 50 2.77 7.78 -10.96
C PHE A 50 3.60 7.38 -9.72
N THR A 51 4.89 7.11 -9.89
CA THR A 51 5.80 6.80 -8.78
C THR A 51 5.85 7.95 -7.78
N LYS A 52 5.98 9.20 -8.26
CA LYS A 52 5.96 10.40 -7.40
C LYS A 52 4.63 10.57 -6.66
N LYS A 53 3.51 10.38 -7.35
CA LYS A 53 2.18 10.42 -6.71
C LYS A 53 2.08 9.40 -5.57
N TRP A 54 2.53 8.19 -5.81
CA TRP A 54 2.53 7.11 -4.82
C TRP A 54 3.50 7.40 -3.66
N ALA A 55 4.70 7.90 -3.96
CA ALA A 55 5.69 8.26 -2.94
C ALA A 55 5.16 9.36 -2.01
N ALA A 56 4.50 10.38 -2.55
CA ALA A 56 3.88 11.44 -1.77
C ALA A 56 2.80 10.91 -0.81
N GLU A 57 1.94 10.00 -1.27
CA GLU A 57 0.94 9.37 -0.41
C GLU A 57 1.59 8.59 0.73
N ARG A 58 2.61 7.80 0.41
CA ARG A 58 3.35 7.02 1.43
C ARG A 58 4.09 7.91 2.42
N ALA A 59 4.63 9.04 1.98
CA ALA A 59 5.24 10.04 2.86
C ALA A 59 4.21 10.59 3.85
N ALA A 60 3.05 11.04 3.38
CA ALA A 60 1.99 11.53 4.25
C ALA A 60 1.50 10.49 5.26
N GLN A 61 1.39 9.22 4.85
CA GLN A 61 0.97 8.12 5.73
C GLN A 61 2.01 7.79 6.84
N ARG A 62 3.29 8.13 6.65
CA ARG A 62 4.31 7.93 7.70
C ARG A 62 4.21 8.94 8.84
N VAL A 63 3.53 10.05 8.62
CA VAL A 63 3.43 11.11 9.62
C VAL A 63 2.45 10.73 10.72
N ARG A 64 2.93 10.85 11.96
CA ARG A 64 2.10 10.60 13.13
C ARG A 64 0.96 11.61 13.20
N GLY A 65 -0.25 11.14 13.47
CA GLY A 65 -1.44 12.00 13.57
C GLY A 65 -2.31 11.97 12.32
N VAL A 66 -1.82 11.42 11.20
CA VAL A 66 -2.59 11.29 9.97
C VAL A 66 -3.60 10.14 10.08
N ALA A 67 -4.89 10.46 10.07
CA ALA A 67 -5.97 9.48 10.11
C ALA A 67 -6.31 8.91 8.72
N ALA A 68 -6.27 9.76 7.69
CA ALA A 68 -6.51 9.36 6.30
C ALA A 68 -5.75 10.30 5.33
N VAL A 69 -5.50 9.81 4.11
CA VAL A 69 -4.91 10.60 3.03
C VAL A 69 -5.83 10.57 1.82
N ALA A 70 -6.29 11.74 1.38
CA ALA A 70 -6.93 11.97 0.09
C ALA A 70 -5.86 12.42 -0.92
N ASN A 71 -5.63 11.63 -1.98
CA ASN A 71 -4.57 11.89 -2.94
C ASN A 71 -5.13 12.36 -4.28
N ASP A 72 -5.33 13.67 -4.40
CA ASP A 72 -5.85 14.36 -5.60
C ASP A 72 -4.72 14.85 -6.52
N ILE A 73 -3.48 14.34 -6.35
CA ILE A 73 -2.36 14.67 -7.23
C ILE A 73 -2.64 14.15 -8.65
N GLU A 74 -2.53 15.04 -9.63
CA GLU A 74 -2.65 14.70 -11.05
C GLU A 74 -1.31 14.26 -11.63
N VAL A 75 -1.30 13.09 -12.31
CA VAL A 75 -0.10 12.63 -13.03
C VAL A 75 -0.11 13.22 -14.45
N ARG A 76 0.82 14.14 -14.73
CA ARG A 76 1.05 14.72 -16.05
C ARG A 76 2.41 14.31 -16.58
N LEU A 77 2.41 13.35 -17.48
CA LEU A 77 3.63 12.86 -18.10
C LEU A 77 4.23 13.96 -19.00
N PRO A 78 5.54 14.24 -18.95
CA PRO A 78 6.21 15.06 -19.94
C PRO A 78 6.15 14.37 -21.31
N GLY A 79 6.14 15.14 -22.41
CA GLY A 79 6.03 14.56 -23.76
C GLY A 79 7.07 13.48 -24.08
N SER A 80 8.27 13.58 -23.53
CA SER A 80 9.33 12.55 -23.62
C SER A 80 8.96 11.24 -22.91
N ALA A 81 8.05 11.26 -21.93
CA ALA A 81 7.60 10.11 -21.17
C ALA A 81 6.24 9.59 -21.62
N GLU A 82 5.55 10.25 -22.58
CA GLU A 82 4.32 9.74 -23.16
C GLU A 82 4.59 8.45 -23.93
N ARG A 83 3.76 7.46 -23.72
CA ARG A 83 3.78 6.16 -24.39
C ARG A 83 2.38 5.79 -24.79
N THR A 84 2.25 5.04 -25.89
CA THR A 84 0.95 4.46 -26.26
C THR A 84 0.57 3.35 -25.30
N ASP A 85 -0.74 3.08 -25.18
CA ASP A 85 -1.21 1.95 -24.35
C ASP A 85 -0.61 0.62 -24.80
N THR A 86 -0.35 0.48 -26.11
CA THR A 86 0.34 -0.70 -26.69
C THR A 86 1.78 -0.81 -26.19
N ASP A 87 2.54 0.30 -26.15
CA ASP A 87 3.91 0.30 -25.66
C ASP A 87 3.97 -0.05 -24.17
N ILE A 88 3.05 0.54 -23.38
CA ILE A 88 2.93 0.27 -21.96
C ILE A 88 2.57 -1.19 -21.71
N ALA A 89 1.60 -1.75 -22.45
CA ALA A 89 1.20 -3.15 -22.33
C ALA A 89 2.37 -4.09 -22.65
N ALA A 90 3.10 -3.83 -23.73
CA ALA A 90 4.28 -4.61 -24.10
C ALA A 90 5.40 -4.52 -23.06
N ALA A 91 5.64 -3.32 -22.50
CA ALA A 91 6.62 -3.13 -21.44
C ALA A 91 6.20 -3.83 -20.13
N ALA A 92 4.91 -3.75 -19.77
CA ALA A 92 4.36 -4.40 -18.58
C ALA A 92 4.47 -5.92 -18.67
N THR A 93 4.10 -6.51 -19.82
CA THR A 93 4.22 -7.96 -20.04
C THR A 93 5.67 -8.40 -19.87
N ARG A 94 6.63 -7.70 -20.51
CA ARG A 94 8.04 -8.01 -20.35
C ARG A 94 8.52 -7.87 -18.91
N ALA A 95 8.10 -6.82 -18.19
CA ALA A 95 8.50 -6.62 -16.79
C ALA A 95 7.99 -7.72 -15.88
N LEU A 96 6.77 -8.22 -16.11
CA LEU A 96 6.20 -9.33 -15.36
C LEU A 96 6.90 -10.66 -15.66
N ASP A 97 7.24 -10.92 -16.93
CA ASP A 97 7.93 -12.14 -17.37
C ASP A 97 9.37 -12.21 -16.84
N TRP A 98 10.01 -11.06 -16.62
CA TRP A 98 11.38 -10.97 -16.10
C TRP A 98 11.47 -11.00 -14.58
N ASP A 99 10.36 -10.79 -13.88
CA ASP A 99 10.35 -10.84 -12.42
C ASP A 99 10.28 -12.29 -11.92
N ALA A 100 11.39 -12.79 -11.37
CA ALA A 100 11.51 -14.16 -10.88
C ALA A 100 10.52 -14.52 -9.76
N MET A 101 9.88 -13.54 -9.12
CA MET A 101 8.88 -13.76 -8.08
C MET A 101 7.49 -14.04 -8.64
N ILE A 102 7.26 -13.75 -9.92
CA ILE A 102 5.95 -13.88 -10.56
C ILE A 102 5.93 -15.17 -11.39
N PRO A 103 5.00 -16.11 -11.14
CA PRO A 103 4.90 -17.31 -11.97
C PRO A 103 4.55 -16.94 -13.42
N PRO A 104 5.25 -17.48 -14.42
CA PRO A 104 5.00 -17.16 -15.82
C PRO A 104 3.54 -17.38 -16.22
N GLY A 105 2.95 -16.43 -16.94
CA GLY A 105 1.58 -16.51 -17.44
C GLY A 105 0.47 -16.40 -16.36
N SER A 106 0.82 -16.18 -15.09
CA SER A 106 -0.16 -16.08 -14.00
C SER A 106 -0.89 -14.73 -13.96
N VAL A 107 -0.33 -13.69 -14.58
CA VAL A 107 -0.85 -12.32 -14.56
C VAL A 107 -1.11 -11.83 -15.97
N LYS A 108 -2.29 -11.27 -16.19
CA LYS A 108 -2.71 -10.61 -17.42
C LYS A 108 -2.68 -9.10 -17.22
N VAL A 109 -2.36 -8.38 -18.28
CA VAL A 109 -2.28 -6.90 -18.29
C VAL A 109 -3.28 -6.36 -19.28
N SER A 110 -4.03 -5.34 -18.88
CA SER A 110 -4.76 -4.45 -19.78
C SER A 110 -4.38 -3.01 -19.49
N VAL A 111 -4.36 -2.16 -20.53
CA VAL A 111 -3.98 -0.76 -20.41
C VAL A 111 -5.01 0.10 -21.09
N SER A 112 -5.43 1.17 -20.44
CA SER A 112 -6.34 2.18 -21.01
C SER A 112 -5.93 3.57 -20.55
N LYS A 113 -5.58 4.45 -21.48
CA LYS A 113 -5.14 5.84 -21.23
C LYS A 113 -4.00 5.93 -20.21
N GLY A 114 -3.05 4.98 -20.29
CA GLY A 114 -1.92 4.88 -19.35
C GLY A 114 -2.26 4.24 -18.01
N TRP A 115 -3.51 3.83 -17.78
CA TRP A 115 -3.93 3.11 -16.57
C TRP A 115 -3.75 1.62 -16.77
N VAL A 116 -2.94 0.99 -15.94
CA VAL A 116 -2.64 -0.45 -16.01
C VAL A 116 -3.56 -1.22 -15.06
N THR A 117 -4.24 -2.23 -15.56
CA THR A 117 -5.00 -3.18 -14.74
C THR A 117 -4.32 -4.53 -14.81
N LEU A 118 -4.07 -5.12 -13.65
CA LEU A 118 -3.48 -6.45 -13.48
C LEU A 118 -4.56 -7.41 -13.01
N GLU A 119 -4.72 -8.53 -13.71
CA GLU A 119 -5.67 -9.59 -13.37
C GLU A 119 -4.97 -10.94 -13.39
N GLY A 120 -5.46 -11.88 -12.60
CA GLY A 120 -4.92 -13.24 -12.59
C GLY A 120 -4.98 -13.86 -11.21
N THR A 121 -4.22 -14.95 -11.04
CA THR A 121 -4.19 -15.69 -9.79
C THR A 121 -2.75 -16.06 -9.46
N VAL A 122 -2.35 -15.79 -8.23
CA VAL A 122 -1.03 -16.14 -7.69
C VAL A 122 -1.19 -16.90 -6.37
N GLU A 123 -0.15 -17.60 -5.95
CA GLU A 123 -0.17 -18.38 -4.71
C GLU A 123 0.04 -17.52 -3.47
N TRP A 124 0.81 -16.42 -3.58
CA TRP A 124 1.25 -15.61 -2.46
C TRP A 124 1.03 -14.11 -2.68
N GLN A 125 0.74 -13.41 -1.61
CA GLN A 125 0.59 -11.95 -1.63
C GLN A 125 1.85 -11.22 -2.10
N PHE A 126 3.05 -11.71 -1.79
CA PHE A 126 4.28 -11.08 -2.26
C PHE A 126 4.39 -11.08 -3.79
N GLN A 127 3.85 -12.10 -4.47
CA GLN A 127 3.79 -12.17 -5.93
C GLN A 127 2.86 -11.12 -6.50
N ARG A 128 1.67 -10.93 -5.89
CA ARG A 128 0.74 -9.85 -6.22
C ARG A 128 1.38 -8.48 -6.08
N ARG A 129 2.12 -8.25 -4.97
CA ARG A 129 2.86 -7.01 -4.74
C ARG A 129 4.03 -6.82 -5.69
N SER A 130 4.76 -7.88 -6.06
CA SER A 130 5.82 -7.81 -7.07
C SER A 130 5.27 -7.41 -8.43
N ALA A 131 4.15 -8.00 -8.87
CA ALA A 131 3.51 -7.62 -10.12
C ALA A 131 3.14 -6.12 -10.17
N GLU A 132 2.53 -5.60 -9.12
CA GLU A 132 2.23 -4.17 -9.03
C GLU A 132 3.47 -3.29 -9.06
N ARG A 133 4.50 -3.67 -8.31
CA ARG A 133 5.77 -2.94 -8.25
C ARG A 133 6.48 -2.91 -9.59
N ALA A 134 6.46 -4.03 -10.33
CA ALA A 134 7.09 -4.14 -11.63
C ALA A 134 6.48 -3.16 -12.64
N VAL A 135 5.15 -3.04 -12.67
CA VAL A 135 4.47 -2.17 -13.65
C VAL A 135 4.38 -0.71 -13.22
N ARG A 136 4.31 -0.42 -11.94
CA ARG A 136 4.15 0.94 -11.41
C ARG A 136 5.28 1.88 -11.82
N ARG A 137 6.49 1.36 -12.03
CA ARG A 137 7.70 2.12 -12.37
C ARG A 137 7.90 2.32 -13.87
N LEU A 138 7.02 1.80 -14.70
CA LEU A 138 7.17 1.91 -16.15
C LEU A 138 6.81 3.31 -16.63
N THR A 139 7.60 3.80 -17.57
CA THR A 139 7.34 5.07 -18.25
C THR A 139 6.00 5.03 -18.97
N GLY A 140 5.20 6.06 -18.84
CA GLY A 140 3.86 6.15 -19.44
C GLY A 140 2.73 5.76 -18.49
N VAL A 141 3.03 5.06 -17.40
CA VAL A 141 2.02 4.63 -16.43
C VAL A 141 1.51 5.83 -15.62
N ARG A 142 0.18 5.99 -15.59
CA ARG A 142 -0.55 7.02 -14.84
C ARG A 142 -1.24 6.49 -13.60
N GLY A 143 -1.46 5.17 -13.53
CA GLY A 143 -2.07 4.50 -12.40
C GLY A 143 -2.07 2.98 -12.58
N VAL A 144 -2.26 2.27 -11.47
CA VAL A 144 -2.32 0.80 -11.46
C VAL A 144 -3.49 0.34 -10.62
N THR A 145 -4.29 -0.57 -11.19
CA THR A 145 -5.32 -1.33 -10.46
C THR A 145 -4.88 -2.78 -10.40
N ASN A 146 -4.73 -3.31 -9.19
CA ASN A 146 -4.28 -4.67 -8.97
C ASN A 146 -5.44 -5.56 -8.54
N LEU A 147 -6.02 -6.30 -9.48
CA LEU A 147 -7.12 -7.25 -9.29
C LEU A 147 -6.63 -8.71 -9.20
N ILE A 148 -5.34 -8.93 -9.00
CA ILE A 148 -4.78 -10.26 -8.83
C ILE A 148 -5.34 -10.89 -7.56
N THR A 149 -5.84 -12.12 -7.66
CA THR A 149 -6.33 -12.89 -6.52
C THR A 149 -5.24 -13.80 -5.96
N VAL A 150 -5.23 -13.97 -4.65
CA VAL A 150 -4.31 -14.91 -3.98
C VAL A 150 -5.04 -16.22 -3.72
N LYS A 151 -4.51 -17.33 -4.25
CA LYS A 151 -5.04 -18.68 -4.05
C LYS A 151 -3.91 -19.62 -3.61
N PRO A 152 -3.71 -19.78 -2.28
CA PRO A 152 -2.73 -20.71 -1.74
C PRO A 152 -3.04 -22.16 -2.14
N LYS A 153 -2.01 -22.96 -2.35
CA LYS A 153 -2.15 -24.40 -2.63
C LYS A 153 -2.59 -25.21 -1.40
N VAL A 154 -2.24 -24.72 -0.22
CA VAL A 154 -2.53 -25.40 1.05
C VAL A 154 -3.34 -24.46 1.93
N GLN A 155 -4.44 -24.93 2.48
CA GLN A 155 -5.21 -24.26 3.50
C GLN A 155 -5.05 -25.01 4.83
N PRO A 156 -4.34 -24.44 5.82
CA PRO A 156 -4.30 -24.98 7.16
C PRO A 156 -5.66 -24.87 7.85
N ALA A 157 -5.86 -25.57 8.96
CA ALA A 157 -7.03 -25.38 9.80
C ALA A 157 -7.06 -23.93 10.33
N GLU A 158 -8.26 -23.36 10.46
CA GLU A 158 -8.45 -21.95 10.88
C GLU A 158 -7.77 -21.64 12.22
N SER A 159 -7.89 -22.55 13.19
CA SER A 159 -7.24 -22.39 14.49
C SER A 159 -5.71 -22.35 14.40
N GLU A 160 -5.14 -23.13 13.52
CA GLU A 160 -3.69 -23.13 13.28
C GLU A 160 -3.26 -21.88 12.53
N LEU A 161 -4.03 -21.43 11.53
CA LEU A 161 -3.77 -20.19 10.81
C LEU A 161 -3.84 -18.99 11.76
N LYS A 162 -4.89 -18.91 12.59
CA LYS A 162 -5.04 -17.86 13.60
C LYS A 162 -3.84 -17.80 14.53
N ARG A 163 -3.48 -18.94 15.13
CA ARG A 163 -2.34 -19.05 16.05
C ARG A 163 -1.05 -18.57 15.39
N ARG A 164 -0.77 -18.98 14.14
CA ARG A 164 0.45 -18.57 13.41
C ARG A 164 0.51 -17.08 13.16
N ILE A 165 -0.63 -16.44 12.89
CA ILE A 165 -0.72 -14.99 12.69
C ILE A 165 -0.49 -14.27 14.02
N GLU A 166 -1.15 -14.71 15.10
CA GLU A 166 -0.96 -14.14 16.44
C GLU A 166 0.51 -14.25 16.88
N ASP A 167 1.13 -15.42 16.72
CA ASP A 167 2.56 -15.63 16.98
C ASP A 167 3.46 -14.72 16.11
N ALA A 168 3.06 -14.44 14.87
CA ALA A 168 3.81 -13.55 13.98
C ALA A 168 3.70 -12.09 14.41
N LEU A 169 2.53 -11.64 14.87
CA LEU A 169 2.32 -10.30 15.42
C LEU A 169 3.17 -10.08 16.68
N VAL A 170 3.20 -11.06 17.59
CA VAL A 170 4.04 -11.01 18.81
C VAL A 170 5.53 -10.94 18.47
N ARG A 171 5.99 -11.65 17.44
CA ARG A 171 7.40 -11.63 17.03
C ARG A 171 7.79 -10.36 16.28
N ASN A 172 6.82 -9.59 15.77
CA ASN A 172 7.09 -8.40 15.00
C ASN A 172 7.33 -7.21 15.94
N ALA A 173 8.54 -6.65 15.92
CA ALA A 173 8.91 -5.51 16.76
C ALA A 173 8.14 -4.21 16.44
N GLU A 174 7.50 -4.16 15.27
CA GLU A 174 6.72 -2.99 14.83
C GLU A 174 5.25 -3.03 15.28
N THR A 175 4.78 -4.15 15.88
CA THR A 175 3.36 -4.32 16.27
C THR A 175 3.19 -4.46 17.76
N ASP A 176 2.16 -3.79 18.31
CA ASP A 176 1.66 -4.03 19.67
C ASP A 176 0.54 -5.09 19.58
N ALA A 177 0.96 -6.37 19.67
CA ALA A 177 0.08 -7.52 19.41
C ALA A 177 -1.13 -7.56 20.38
N ASP A 178 -0.99 -7.04 21.62
CA ASP A 178 -2.06 -7.04 22.62
C ASP A 178 -3.27 -6.18 22.21
N ARG A 179 -3.08 -5.29 21.24
CA ARG A 179 -4.13 -4.39 20.73
C ARG A 179 -4.77 -4.83 19.43
N ILE A 180 -4.29 -5.95 18.88
CA ILE A 180 -4.74 -6.45 17.59
C ILE A 180 -5.42 -7.79 17.79
N LYS A 181 -6.70 -7.85 17.46
CA LYS A 181 -7.48 -9.08 17.43
C LYS A 181 -7.44 -9.68 16.05
N VAL A 182 -7.23 -11.00 15.98
CA VAL A 182 -7.22 -11.77 14.74
C VAL A 182 -8.41 -12.70 14.73
N ASP A 183 -9.26 -12.60 13.71
CA ASP A 183 -10.30 -13.58 13.42
C ASP A 183 -10.06 -14.20 12.03
N VAL A 184 -10.39 -15.49 11.89
CA VAL A 184 -10.13 -16.26 10.66
C VAL A 184 -11.40 -17.00 10.27
N ASP A 185 -11.74 -16.91 8.98
CA ASP A 185 -12.84 -17.62 8.35
C ASP A 185 -12.32 -18.21 7.03
N GLY A 186 -12.05 -19.51 7.01
CA GLY A 186 -11.34 -20.15 5.91
C GLY A 186 -9.93 -19.57 5.73
N GLY A 187 -9.66 -19.00 4.54
CA GLY A 187 -8.41 -18.27 4.25
C GLY A 187 -8.51 -16.75 4.44
N LYS A 188 -9.68 -16.24 4.84
CA LYS A 188 -9.92 -14.83 5.10
C LYS A 188 -9.54 -14.47 6.52
N VAL A 189 -8.68 -13.48 6.67
CA VAL A 189 -8.22 -12.96 7.96
C VAL A 189 -8.83 -11.59 8.20
N ILE A 190 -9.38 -11.38 9.37
CA ILE A 190 -9.91 -10.09 9.81
C ILE A 190 -9.03 -9.61 10.95
N LEU A 191 -8.45 -8.43 10.78
CA LEU A 191 -7.68 -7.74 11.80
C LEU A 191 -8.52 -6.59 12.35
N ASP A 192 -8.83 -6.64 13.63
CA ASP A 192 -9.53 -5.60 14.37
C ASP A 192 -8.65 -5.05 15.48
N GLY A 193 -8.87 -3.79 15.85
CA GLY A 193 -8.14 -3.18 16.96
C GLY A 193 -7.71 -1.75 16.67
N HIS A 194 -6.71 -1.29 17.40
CA HIS A 194 -6.16 0.05 17.23
C HIS A 194 -4.64 0.07 17.38
N VAL A 195 -3.99 0.91 16.60
CA VAL A 195 -2.54 1.11 16.57
C VAL A 195 -2.21 2.60 16.61
N ARG A 196 -0.93 2.92 16.77
CA ARG A 196 -0.45 4.30 16.93
C ARG A 196 0.04 4.93 15.63
N SER A 197 0.18 4.13 14.55
CA SER A 197 0.68 4.62 13.27
C SER A 197 0.21 3.74 12.11
N TRP A 198 0.22 4.33 10.92
CA TRP A 198 0.01 3.60 9.67
C TRP A 198 1.10 2.54 9.44
N ALA A 199 2.34 2.81 9.88
CA ALA A 199 3.43 1.84 9.76
C ALA A 199 3.14 0.57 10.57
N GLU A 200 2.61 0.71 11.79
CA GLU A 200 2.19 -0.41 12.63
C GLU A 200 1.00 -1.17 12.02
N ARG A 201 0.01 -0.45 11.48
CA ARG A 201 -1.13 -1.03 10.76
C ARG A 201 -0.68 -1.85 9.54
N ASP A 202 0.23 -1.28 8.73
CA ASP A 202 0.80 -1.96 7.57
C ASP A 202 1.66 -3.16 7.99
N ALA A 203 2.38 -3.08 9.11
CA ALA A 203 3.18 -4.18 9.64
C ALA A 203 2.28 -5.35 10.06
N ALA A 204 1.16 -5.07 10.74
CA ALA A 204 0.17 -6.09 11.11
C ALA A 204 -0.43 -6.76 9.86
N GLU A 205 -0.79 -5.98 8.86
CA GLU A 205 -1.31 -6.52 7.60
C GLU A 205 -0.28 -7.38 6.87
N ARG A 206 0.98 -6.95 6.82
CA ARG A 206 2.08 -7.75 6.24
C ARG A 206 2.29 -9.05 6.99
N ALA A 207 2.21 -9.04 8.32
CA ALA A 207 2.35 -10.23 9.15
C ALA A 207 1.23 -11.24 8.83
N ALA A 208 -0.02 -10.79 8.75
CA ALA A 208 -1.16 -11.63 8.37
C ALA A 208 -0.98 -12.25 6.97
N TRP A 209 -0.63 -11.44 5.98
CA TRP A 209 -0.40 -11.90 4.60
C TRP A 209 0.77 -12.87 4.45
N SER A 210 1.70 -12.90 5.40
CA SER A 210 2.86 -13.81 5.36
C SER A 210 2.51 -15.23 5.80
N ALA A 211 1.35 -15.44 6.41
CA ALA A 211 0.92 -16.76 6.83
C ALA A 211 0.45 -17.61 5.64
N PRO A 212 0.94 -18.87 5.51
CA PRO A 212 0.48 -19.78 4.48
C PRO A 212 -1.02 -20.05 4.61
N GLY A 213 -1.75 -19.98 3.51
CA GLY A 213 -3.19 -20.25 3.49
C GLY A 213 -4.07 -18.99 3.49
N VAL A 214 -3.49 -17.80 3.65
CA VAL A 214 -4.24 -16.54 3.60
C VAL A 214 -4.60 -16.19 2.16
N THR A 215 -5.89 -15.98 1.92
CA THR A 215 -6.46 -15.59 0.62
C THR A 215 -6.89 -14.13 0.59
N GLU A 216 -7.30 -13.59 1.75
CA GLU A 216 -7.77 -12.22 1.93
C GLU A 216 -7.41 -11.72 3.31
N VAL A 217 -7.05 -10.44 3.41
CA VAL A 217 -6.91 -9.74 4.71
C VAL A 217 -7.84 -8.54 4.70
N VAL A 218 -8.79 -8.52 5.62
CA VAL A 218 -9.65 -7.37 5.90
C VAL A 218 -9.09 -6.64 7.10
N ASN A 219 -8.39 -5.55 6.84
CA ASN A 219 -7.74 -4.77 7.87
C ASN A 219 -8.69 -3.66 8.39
N ARG A 220 -9.33 -3.91 9.54
CA ARG A 220 -10.21 -2.97 10.26
C ARG A 220 -9.50 -2.24 11.39
N ILE A 221 -8.17 -2.39 11.48
CA ILE A 221 -7.38 -1.68 12.49
C ILE A 221 -7.52 -0.18 12.27
N THR A 222 -7.87 0.54 13.32
CA THR A 222 -7.94 2.00 13.36
C THR A 222 -6.65 2.59 13.89
N VAL A 223 -6.26 3.75 13.38
CA VAL A 223 -5.07 4.47 13.85
C VAL A 223 -5.55 5.53 14.84
N HIS A 224 -5.12 5.40 16.11
CA HIS A 224 -5.41 6.35 17.19
C HIS A 224 -4.11 6.86 17.79
N PHE A 225 -4.06 8.16 18.09
CA PHE A 225 -2.86 8.87 18.55
C PHE A 225 -2.96 9.26 20.02
#